data_1b3da5ba1fbab84134ebf7092ca5adf1
#
_entry.id   1b3da5ba1fbab84134ebf7092ca5adf1
#
_cell.length_a   1.000
_cell.length_b   1.000
_cell.length_c   1.000
_cell.angle_alpha   90.00
_cell.angle_beta   90.00
_cell.angle_gamma   90.00
#
_symmetry.space_group_name_H-M   'P 1'
#
loop_
_entity.id
_entity.type
_entity.pdbx_description
1 polymer ?
#
loop_
_entity_poly.entity_id
_entity_poly.type
_entity_poly.pdbx_seq_one_letter_code
_entity_poly.pdbx_strand_id
1 'polypeptide(L)'
;MTPQAWENYTTKLKESSKAVWKVAQYLHSFQYTVTVPAVHIAGSPEEYADYIDEGDIILHRDGNEDIIEVKHQSWDWTKHKDIPWAQIIVCAKKSFDRHLHKPSAYFLVNQQLSHALVIPTETCGEWTVKEIHDKKKDWIQTMYMITPSNYKFIEL
;
A
#
# COMPACT_ATOMS: atom_id res chain seq x y z
N MET A 1 -5.56 22.27 -0.78
CA MET A 1 -5.13 21.42 -1.93
C MET A 1 -5.45 22.14 -3.23
N THR A 2 -4.52 22.19 -4.18
CA THR A 2 -4.78 22.81 -5.48
C THR A 2 -5.72 21.93 -6.32
N PRO A 3 -6.50 22.49 -7.28
CA PRO A 3 -7.37 21.70 -8.17
C PRO A 3 -6.62 20.56 -8.88
N GLN A 4 -5.41 20.84 -9.38
CA GLN A 4 -4.57 19.84 -10.04
C GLN A 4 -4.13 18.72 -9.08
N ALA A 5 -3.81 19.05 -7.83
CA ALA A 5 -3.46 18.05 -6.83
C ALA A 5 -4.66 17.17 -6.47
N TRP A 6 -5.86 17.74 -6.45
CA TRP A 6 -7.10 17.01 -6.22
C TRP A 6 -7.41 16.04 -7.37
N GLU A 7 -7.32 16.47 -8.61
CA GLU A 7 -7.52 15.63 -9.79
C GLU A 7 -6.51 14.46 -9.82
N ASN A 8 -5.23 14.75 -9.55
CA ASN A 8 -4.20 13.72 -9.46
C ASN A 8 -4.48 12.72 -8.34
N TYR A 9 -4.99 13.17 -7.19
CA TYR A 9 -5.37 12.31 -6.08
C TYR A 9 -6.51 11.37 -6.45
N THR A 10 -7.60 11.89 -7.01
CA THR A 10 -8.77 11.09 -7.39
C THR A 10 -8.44 10.08 -8.50
N THR A 11 -7.59 10.46 -9.44
CA THR A 11 -7.10 9.54 -10.49
C THR A 11 -6.31 8.39 -9.90
N LYS A 12 -5.36 8.69 -9.00
CA LYS A 12 -4.56 7.65 -8.33
C LYS A 12 -5.41 6.71 -7.47
N LEU A 13 -6.43 7.25 -6.80
CA LEU A 13 -7.34 6.43 -6.01
C LEU A 13 -8.10 5.43 -6.88
N LYS A 14 -8.58 5.86 -8.06
CA LYS A 14 -9.24 4.98 -9.03
C LYS A 14 -8.29 3.90 -9.59
N GLU A 15 -7.04 4.26 -9.86
CA GLU A 15 -6.03 3.31 -10.34
C GLU A 15 -5.64 2.30 -9.26
N SER A 16 -5.48 2.74 -8.02
CA SER A 16 -5.12 1.87 -6.90
C SER A 16 -6.22 0.85 -6.59
N SER A 17 -7.49 1.16 -6.83
CA SER A 17 -8.59 0.23 -6.60
C SER A 17 -8.46 -1.07 -7.42
N LYS A 18 -7.87 -1.01 -8.61
CA LYS A 18 -7.61 -2.19 -9.44
C LYS A 18 -6.58 -3.12 -8.79
N ALA A 19 -5.55 -2.55 -8.15
CA ALA A 19 -4.56 -3.31 -7.42
C ALA A 19 -5.16 -3.98 -6.19
N VAL A 20 -6.03 -3.28 -5.46
CA VAL A 20 -6.77 -3.83 -4.32
C VAL A 20 -7.59 -5.06 -4.73
N TRP A 21 -8.37 -4.95 -5.79
CA TRP A 21 -9.16 -6.08 -6.29
C TRP A 21 -8.29 -7.25 -6.75
N LYS A 22 -7.15 -6.99 -7.37
CA LYS A 22 -6.22 -8.04 -7.81
C LYS A 22 -5.64 -8.80 -6.61
N VAL A 23 -5.24 -8.10 -5.57
CA VAL A 23 -4.76 -8.72 -4.32
C VAL A 23 -5.88 -9.47 -3.61
N ALA A 24 -7.10 -8.91 -3.56
CA ALA A 24 -8.24 -9.59 -2.97
C ALA A 24 -8.53 -10.92 -3.67
N GLN A 25 -8.50 -10.96 -4.99
CA GLN A 25 -8.67 -12.19 -5.78
C GLN A 25 -7.55 -13.21 -5.48
N TYR A 26 -6.29 -12.74 -5.39
CA TYR A 26 -5.16 -13.58 -5.04
C TYR A 26 -5.35 -14.22 -3.66
N LEU A 27 -5.69 -13.44 -2.64
CA LEU A 27 -5.94 -13.94 -1.29
C LEU A 27 -7.13 -14.92 -1.26
N HIS A 28 -8.21 -14.62 -1.99
CA HIS A 28 -9.37 -15.50 -2.09
C HIS A 28 -9.03 -16.85 -2.77
N SER A 29 -8.07 -16.89 -3.67
CA SER A 29 -7.62 -18.13 -4.32
C SER A 29 -7.08 -19.17 -3.34
N PHE A 30 -6.63 -18.74 -2.15
CA PHE A 30 -6.24 -19.61 -1.04
C PHE A 30 -7.40 -19.93 -0.08
N GLN A 31 -8.65 -19.70 -0.51
CA GLN A 31 -9.88 -19.97 0.25
C GLN A 31 -10.06 -19.08 1.50
N TYR A 32 -9.37 -17.94 1.57
CA TYR A 32 -9.63 -16.95 2.61
C TYR A 32 -10.91 -16.16 2.30
N THR A 33 -11.67 -15.84 3.33
CA THR A 33 -12.73 -14.85 3.24
C THR A 33 -12.10 -13.46 3.26
N VAL A 34 -12.46 -12.64 2.27
CA VAL A 34 -11.88 -11.32 2.05
C VAL A 34 -12.99 -10.29 1.98
N THR A 35 -12.85 -9.19 2.73
CA THR A 35 -13.70 -8.01 2.60
C THR A 35 -12.88 -6.87 1.99
N VAL A 36 -13.38 -6.26 0.94
CA VAL A 36 -12.87 -5.01 0.41
C VAL A 36 -13.80 -3.90 0.92
N PRO A 37 -13.33 -3.04 1.85
CA PRO A 37 -14.15 -1.93 2.36
C PRO A 37 -14.61 -1.01 1.24
N ALA A 38 -15.75 -0.36 1.42
CA ALA A 38 -16.26 0.59 0.46
C ALA A 38 -15.29 1.77 0.32
N VAL A 39 -14.94 2.10 -0.92
CA VAL A 39 -14.11 3.28 -1.23
C VAL A 39 -15.02 4.49 -1.33
N HIS A 40 -14.76 5.49 -0.51
CA HIS A 40 -15.40 6.80 -0.58
C HIS A 40 -14.47 7.77 -1.27
N ILE A 41 -14.93 8.39 -2.33
CA ILE A 41 -14.23 9.50 -3.00
C ILE A 41 -14.94 10.75 -2.58
N ALA A 42 -14.30 11.56 -1.73
CA ALA A 42 -14.84 12.84 -1.30
C ALA A 42 -15.16 13.73 -2.51
N GLY A 43 -16.25 14.49 -2.45
CA GLY A 43 -16.65 15.43 -3.50
C GLY A 43 -15.76 16.65 -3.56
N SER A 44 -15.11 16.99 -2.44
CA SER A 44 -14.22 18.13 -2.30
C SER A 44 -13.06 17.88 -1.35
N PRO A 45 -11.99 18.70 -1.39
CA PRO A 45 -10.88 18.60 -0.44
C PRO A 45 -11.28 18.77 1.03
N GLU A 46 -12.34 19.53 1.29
CA GLU A 46 -12.84 19.81 2.64
C GLU A 46 -13.49 18.57 3.26
N GLU A 47 -14.21 17.80 2.46
CA GLU A 47 -14.86 16.55 2.89
C GLU A 47 -13.86 15.40 3.10
N TYR A 48 -12.65 15.52 2.59
CA TYR A 48 -11.64 14.45 2.64
C TYR A 48 -11.34 13.99 4.07
N ALA A 49 -11.35 14.90 5.05
CA ALA A 49 -11.05 14.59 6.44
C ALA A 49 -12.13 13.73 7.13
N ASP A 50 -13.34 13.67 6.56
CA ASP A 50 -14.46 12.93 7.12
C ASP A 50 -14.43 11.43 6.77
N TYR A 51 -13.56 11.05 5.82
CA TYR A 51 -13.40 9.67 5.37
C TYR A 51 -12.10 9.08 5.89
N ILE A 52 -12.22 8.29 6.95
CA ILE A 52 -11.09 7.57 7.54
C ILE A 52 -10.86 6.28 6.75
N ASP A 53 -9.61 6.05 6.38
CA ASP A 53 -9.18 4.82 5.74
C ASP A 53 -9.10 3.69 6.79
N GLU A 54 -9.91 2.65 6.61
CA GLU A 54 -9.94 1.46 7.46
C GLU A 54 -9.03 0.33 6.94
N GLY A 55 -8.20 0.64 5.95
CA GLY A 55 -7.38 -0.32 5.23
C GLY A 55 -8.00 -0.76 3.91
N ASP A 56 -7.18 -1.29 3.03
CA ASP A 56 -7.61 -1.64 1.66
C ASP A 56 -8.35 -2.98 1.60
N ILE A 57 -7.94 -3.95 2.43
CA ILE A 57 -8.51 -5.30 2.47
C ILE A 57 -8.56 -5.78 3.93
N ILE A 58 -9.66 -6.42 4.30
CA ILE A 58 -9.80 -7.15 5.56
C ILE A 58 -9.79 -8.65 5.22
N LEU A 59 -8.79 -9.36 5.74
CA LEU A 59 -8.64 -10.80 5.61
C LEU A 59 -9.19 -11.47 6.86
N HIS A 60 -10.19 -12.34 6.70
CA HIS A 60 -10.78 -13.10 7.80
C HIS A 60 -10.10 -14.47 7.88
N ARG A 61 -9.48 -14.74 9.03
CA ARG A 61 -8.75 -15.98 9.27
C ARG A 61 -8.91 -16.43 10.72
N ASP A 62 -9.43 -17.63 10.91
CA ASP A 62 -9.56 -18.27 12.23
C ASP A 62 -10.24 -17.40 13.29
N GLY A 63 -11.27 -16.63 12.88
CA GLY A 63 -12.00 -15.72 13.75
C GLY A 63 -11.32 -14.38 14.01
N ASN A 64 -10.15 -14.16 13.43
CA ASN A 64 -9.41 -12.90 13.48
C ASN A 64 -9.54 -12.12 12.17
N GLU A 65 -9.35 -10.82 12.25
CA GLU A 65 -9.31 -9.91 11.11
C GLU A 65 -7.91 -9.32 10.97
N ASP A 66 -7.30 -9.56 9.81
CA ASP A 66 -6.02 -8.97 9.44
C ASP A 66 -6.25 -7.84 8.42
N ILE A 67 -5.66 -6.68 8.65
CA ILE A 67 -5.71 -5.55 7.72
C ILE A 67 -4.55 -5.69 6.72
N ILE A 68 -4.84 -5.57 5.45
CA ILE A 68 -3.86 -5.58 4.36
C ILE A 68 -3.88 -4.23 3.66
N GLU A 69 -2.73 -3.62 3.53
CA GLU A 69 -2.52 -2.40 2.75
C GLU A 69 -1.97 -2.75 1.36
N VAL A 70 -2.51 -2.11 0.34
CA VAL A 70 -2.13 -2.31 -1.06
C VAL A 70 -1.62 -1.02 -1.66
N LYS A 71 -0.45 -1.07 -2.29
CA LYS A 71 0.15 0.08 -2.98
C LYS A 71 0.42 -0.27 -4.42
N HIS A 72 -0.24 0.42 -5.34
CA HIS A 72 0.02 0.30 -6.77
C HIS A 72 1.27 1.12 -7.14
N GLN A 73 2.27 0.44 -7.65
CA GLN A 73 3.53 1.06 -8.07
C GLN A 73 3.46 1.50 -9.53
N SER A 74 4.09 2.61 -9.84
CA SER A 74 4.20 3.11 -11.23
C SER A 74 5.32 2.42 -12.04
N TRP A 75 6.00 1.47 -11.43
CA TRP A 75 7.11 0.74 -12.04
C TRP A 75 6.70 -0.68 -12.39
N ASP A 76 7.26 -1.18 -13.50
CA ASP A 76 7.01 -2.55 -13.94
C ASP A 76 8.23 -3.43 -13.67
N TRP A 77 7.95 -4.59 -13.08
CA TRP A 77 8.94 -5.61 -12.76
C TRP A 77 8.21 -6.97 -12.66
N THR A 78 8.80 -7.99 -13.25
CA THR A 78 8.25 -9.35 -13.28
C THR A 78 9.18 -10.38 -12.66
N LYS A 79 10.40 -9.96 -12.30
CA LYS A 79 11.41 -10.77 -11.63
C LYS A 79 12.08 -9.96 -10.54
N HIS A 80 12.54 -10.60 -9.50
CA HIS A 80 13.26 -9.95 -8.42
C HIS A 80 14.43 -9.08 -8.91
N LYS A 81 15.18 -9.57 -9.89
CA LYS A 81 16.33 -8.85 -10.48
C LYS A 81 15.97 -7.58 -11.26
N ASP A 82 14.70 -7.41 -11.62
CA ASP A 82 14.23 -6.23 -12.34
C ASP A 82 13.99 -5.05 -11.40
N ILE A 83 14.03 -5.28 -10.09
CA ILE A 83 13.87 -4.24 -9.07
C ILE A 83 15.20 -3.51 -8.91
N PRO A 84 15.31 -2.23 -9.33
CA PRO A 84 16.59 -1.54 -9.42
C PRO A 84 17.08 -0.98 -8.08
N TRP A 85 16.26 -1.05 -7.02
CA TRP A 85 16.57 -0.42 -5.74
C TRP A 85 17.05 -1.43 -4.70
N ALA A 86 18.11 -1.05 -3.98
CA ALA A 86 18.59 -1.79 -2.81
C ALA A 86 17.61 -1.67 -1.62
N GLN A 87 16.88 -0.56 -1.56
CA GLN A 87 15.84 -0.30 -0.54
C GLN A 87 14.56 0.17 -1.21
N ILE A 88 13.42 -0.26 -0.66
CA ILE A 88 12.08 0.05 -1.17
C ILE A 88 11.27 0.74 -0.08
N ILE A 89 10.49 1.74 -0.45
CA ILE A 89 9.58 2.44 0.44
C ILE A 89 8.39 1.53 0.78
N VAL A 90 8.15 1.33 2.06
CA VAL A 90 6.93 0.66 2.56
C VAL A 90 5.82 1.66 2.76
N CYS A 91 6.03 2.62 3.66
CA CYS A 91 5.01 3.58 4.06
C CYS A 91 5.62 4.81 4.73
N ALA A 92 4.80 5.85 4.89
CA ALA A 92 5.17 7.00 5.69
C ALA A 92 5.26 6.62 7.18
N LYS A 93 6.39 6.94 7.82
CA LYS A 93 6.64 6.65 9.24
C LYS A 93 5.53 7.20 10.12
N LYS A 94 5.16 8.47 9.94
CA LYS A 94 4.12 9.13 10.73
C LYS A 94 2.77 8.42 10.64
N SER A 95 2.40 7.95 9.46
CA SER A 95 1.15 7.20 9.25
C SER A 95 1.20 5.87 9.99
N PHE A 96 2.25 5.09 9.78
CA PHE A 96 2.43 3.79 10.42
C PHE A 96 2.40 3.89 11.96
N ASP A 97 3.16 4.83 12.52
CA ASP A 97 3.30 4.98 13.98
C ASP A 97 1.98 5.39 14.66
N ARG A 98 1.11 6.12 13.94
CA ARG A 98 -0.20 6.56 14.45
C ARG A 98 -1.25 5.47 14.50
N HIS A 99 -1.17 4.47 13.64
CA HIS A 99 -2.17 3.42 13.60
C HIS A 99 -2.13 2.57 14.88
N LEU A 100 -3.26 2.51 15.59
CA LEU A 100 -3.42 1.62 16.75
C LEU A 100 -3.42 0.16 16.29
N HIS A 101 -4.12 -0.13 15.20
CA HIS A 101 -4.16 -1.42 14.55
C HIS A 101 -3.34 -1.35 13.27
N LYS A 102 -2.10 -1.83 13.33
CA LYS A 102 -1.20 -1.83 12.18
C LYS A 102 -1.65 -2.87 11.15
N PRO A 103 -1.46 -2.59 9.86
CA PRO A 103 -1.66 -3.63 8.85
C PRO A 103 -0.80 -4.85 9.15
N SER A 104 -1.32 -6.04 8.89
CA SER A 104 -0.55 -7.28 9.02
C SER A 104 0.48 -7.43 7.90
N ALA A 105 0.19 -6.87 6.73
CA ALA A 105 1.10 -6.84 5.59
C ALA A 105 0.82 -5.69 4.64
N TYR A 106 1.85 -5.32 3.88
CA TYR A 106 1.78 -4.43 2.72
C TYR A 106 2.00 -5.24 1.44
N PHE A 107 1.17 -4.99 0.44
CA PHE A 107 1.34 -5.51 -0.92
C PHE A 107 1.73 -4.37 -1.85
N LEU A 108 2.96 -4.36 -2.33
CA LEU A 108 3.41 -3.42 -3.36
C LEU A 108 3.21 -4.09 -4.72
N VAL A 109 2.19 -3.66 -5.45
CA VAL A 109 1.79 -4.26 -6.72
C VAL A 109 2.46 -3.53 -7.87
N ASN A 110 3.03 -4.25 -8.83
CA ASN A 110 3.66 -3.66 -10.00
C ASN A 110 2.63 -2.98 -10.92
N GLN A 111 3.12 -2.16 -11.85
CA GLN A 111 2.26 -1.38 -12.75
C GLN A 111 1.27 -2.25 -13.53
N GLN A 112 1.69 -3.42 -14.00
CA GLN A 112 0.85 -4.34 -14.79
C GLN A 112 -0.10 -5.21 -13.95
N LEU A 113 -0.12 -5.07 -12.63
CA LEU A 113 -0.97 -5.85 -11.72
C LEU A 113 -0.71 -7.37 -11.79
N SER A 114 0.49 -7.77 -12.17
CA SER A 114 0.87 -9.18 -12.36
C SER A 114 1.70 -9.75 -11.22
N HIS A 115 2.42 -8.91 -10.49
CA HIS A 115 3.32 -9.32 -9.41
C HIS A 115 3.22 -8.36 -8.23
N ALA A 116 3.55 -8.86 -7.05
CA ALA A 116 3.61 -8.05 -5.84
C ALA A 116 4.81 -8.41 -4.95
N LEU A 117 5.25 -7.43 -4.17
CA LEU A 117 6.11 -7.64 -3.02
C LEU A 117 5.22 -7.68 -1.78
N VAL A 118 5.25 -8.77 -1.05
CA VAL A 118 4.51 -8.93 0.21
C VAL A 118 5.46 -8.66 1.36
N ILE A 119 5.16 -7.63 2.14
CA ILE A 119 5.97 -7.18 3.27
C ILE A 119 5.21 -7.44 4.55
N PRO A 120 5.53 -8.51 5.30
CA PRO A 120 4.92 -8.76 6.59
C PRO A 120 5.30 -7.68 7.59
N THR A 121 4.33 -7.13 8.31
CA THR A 121 4.59 -6.09 9.33
C THR A 121 5.38 -6.62 10.52
N GLU A 122 5.36 -7.92 10.76
CA GLU A 122 6.19 -8.57 11.77
C GLU A 122 7.69 -8.32 11.57
N THR A 123 8.12 -7.97 10.35
CA THR A 123 9.50 -7.60 10.03
C THR A 123 9.84 -6.14 10.36
N CYS A 124 8.92 -5.35 10.89
CA CYS A 124 9.09 -3.91 11.07
C CYS A 124 10.27 -3.52 11.98
N GLY A 125 10.71 -4.41 12.87
CA GLY A 125 11.90 -4.21 13.69
C GLY A 125 13.21 -4.14 12.88
N GLU A 126 13.20 -4.63 11.64
CA GLU A 126 14.35 -4.63 10.73
C GLU A 126 14.27 -3.49 9.71
N TRP A 127 13.15 -2.75 9.67
CA TRP A 127 12.97 -1.67 8.70
C TRP A 127 13.86 -0.48 9.07
N THR A 128 14.41 0.17 8.07
CA THR A 128 15.19 1.39 8.23
C THR A 128 14.35 2.62 8.01
N VAL A 129 14.81 3.75 8.50
CA VAL A 129 14.13 5.05 8.35
C VAL A 129 14.96 5.94 7.44
N LYS A 130 14.31 6.57 6.48
CA LYS A 130 14.95 7.50 5.55
C LYS A 130 14.08 8.72 5.30
N GLU A 131 14.71 9.88 5.26
CA GLU A 131 14.07 11.09 4.77
C GLU A 131 14.12 11.12 3.24
N ILE A 132 12.96 11.36 2.63
CA ILE A 132 12.81 11.43 1.18
C ILE A 132 12.20 12.78 0.83
N HIS A 133 12.84 13.48 -0.09
CA HIS A 133 12.32 14.71 -0.65
C HIS A 133 11.32 14.38 -1.77
N ASP A 134 10.04 14.63 -1.53
CA ASP A 134 9.01 14.58 -2.58
C ASP A 134 9.11 15.86 -3.41
N LYS A 135 9.79 15.78 -4.55
CA LYS A 135 10.01 16.91 -5.45
C LYS A 135 8.72 17.51 -6.01
N LYS A 136 7.62 16.73 -6.07
CA LYS A 136 6.33 17.21 -6.59
C LYS A 136 5.59 18.09 -5.58
N LYS A 137 5.78 17.80 -4.31
CA LYS A 137 5.12 18.51 -3.20
C LYS A 137 6.07 19.48 -2.49
N ASP A 138 7.35 19.45 -2.85
CA ASP A 138 8.43 20.21 -2.23
C ASP A 138 8.47 20.09 -0.70
N TRP A 139 8.35 18.87 -0.22
CA TRP A 139 8.42 18.57 1.20
C TRP A 139 9.29 17.34 1.48
N ILE A 140 9.86 17.30 2.69
CA ILE A 140 10.61 16.15 3.19
C ILE A 140 9.66 15.26 3.99
N GLN A 141 9.66 13.98 3.66
CA GLN A 141 8.86 12.97 4.36
C GLN A 141 9.76 11.84 4.87
N THR A 142 9.55 11.47 6.13
CA THR A 142 10.23 10.33 6.73
C THR A 142 9.49 9.04 6.37
N MET A 143 10.20 8.08 5.78
CA MET A 143 9.65 6.82 5.27
C MET A 143 10.29 5.63 5.95
N TYR A 144 9.52 4.57 6.14
CA TYR A 144 10.04 3.24 6.41
C TYR A 144 10.49 2.58 5.11
N MET A 145 11.69 1.99 5.16
CA MET A 145 12.36 1.34 4.03
C MET A 145 12.66 -0.11 4.37
N ILE A 146 12.62 -0.96 3.36
CA ILE A 146 12.97 -2.38 3.46
C ILE A 146 14.05 -2.76 2.45
N THR A 147 14.71 -3.88 2.75
CA THR A 147 15.63 -4.58 1.87
C THR A 147 14.98 -5.87 1.34
N PRO A 148 15.60 -6.57 0.35
CA PRO A 148 15.08 -7.82 -0.18
C PRO A 148 14.82 -8.93 0.85
N SER A 149 15.46 -8.90 2.02
CA SER A 149 15.22 -9.85 3.10
C SER A 149 13.88 -9.69 3.81
N ASN A 150 13.23 -8.53 3.65
CA ASN A 150 11.98 -8.17 4.35
C ASN A 150 10.71 -8.39 3.51
N TYR A 151 10.82 -8.89 2.29
CA TYR A 151 9.66 -9.14 1.45
C TYR A 151 9.70 -10.49 0.75
N LYS A 152 8.53 -10.96 0.35
CA LYS A 152 8.34 -12.09 -0.56
C LYS A 152 7.89 -11.58 -1.90
N PHE A 153 8.48 -12.10 -2.98
CA PHE A 153 8.09 -11.83 -4.33
C PHE A 153 7.04 -12.85 -4.78
N ILE A 154 5.90 -12.40 -5.27
CA ILE A 154 4.80 -13.27 -5.70
C ILE A 154 4.26 -12.87 -7.07
N GLU A 155 3.67 -13.83 -7.77
CA GLU A 155 2.82 -13.62 -8.93
C GLU A 155 1.36 -13.58 -8.48
N LEU A 156 0.58 -12.63 -9.02
CA LEU A 156 -0.81 -12.38 -8.66
C LEU A 156 -1.79 -13.07 -9.62
#